data_f32cf2603929687f48a698b683731ae4
#
_entry.id   f32cf2603929687f48a698b683731ae4
#
_cell.length_a   1.000
_cell.length_b   1.000
_cell.length_c   1.000
_cell.angle_alpha   90.00
_cell.angle_beta   90.00
_cell.angle_gamma   90.00
#
_symmetry.space_group_name_H-M   'P 1'
#
loop_
_entity.id
_entity.type
_entity.pdbx_description
1 polymer ?
#
loop_
_entity_poly.entity_id
_entity_poly.type
_entity_poly.pdbx_seq_one_letter_code
_entity_poly.pdbx_strand_id
1 'polypeptide(L)'
;MHIVTLRDPSAPVVAQYAPSAGMIGISLTDSGVELLGQRAGLDAYLAAGKTMGIPVLYPWANRLGGHNYTVGGEEIALAADAFGVRTDPNGLPLHGLLAGYPGWKVMTESANELTAELDFAADSALLASFPFPHLLVVRVTLADRSVTVRSTVSAIGDKPVPLCFGFHPYLRVPEVPRAEWVIETPRLRHLLLDDEGLPTGEAEEQPPIYESLGDKSFDDGYDEVPEGAVFAVSGGGRRIEVHFEQGYPAAQIFAPPGEDVVCFEPMAAPTDALRRGGYRFAHPGQPAVAVFSIRV
;
A
#
# COMPACT_ATOMS: atom_id res chain seq x y z
N MET A 1 10.72 8.86 18.32
CA MET A 1 9.89 8.85 17.08
C MET A 1 8.70 9.76 17.29
N HIS A 2 8.42 10.67 16.34
CA HIS A 2 7.22 11.53 16.38
C HIS A 2 6.03 10.73 15.83
N ILE A 3 4.93 10.70 16.58
CA ILE A 3 3.67 10.08 16.19
C ILE A 3 2.62 11.18 16.06
N VAL A 4 2.03 11.31 14.89
CA VAL A 4 0.94 12.25 14.61
C VAL A 4 -0.39 11.54 14.86
N THR A 5 -1.25 12.17 15.66
CA THR A 5 -2.58 11.64 16.00
C THR A 5 -3.66 12.49 15.35
N LEU A 6 -4.39 11.86 14.43
CA LEU A 6 -5.56 12.47 13.77
C LEU A 6 -6.84 12.05 14.47
N ARG A 7 -7.78 12.97 14.58
CA ARG A 7 -9.09 12.74 15.20
C ARG A 7 -10.19 13.17 14.26
N ASP A 8 -11.18 12.33 14.10
CA ASP A 8 -12.38 12.69 13.36
C ASP A 8 -13.16 13.76 14.14
N PRO A 9 -13.51 14.90 13.49
CA PRO A 9 -14.26 15.95 14.17
C PRO A 9 -15.73 15.58 14.48
N SER A 10 -16.26 14.54 13.84
CA SER A 10 -17.69 14.16 13.90
C SER A 10 -17.93 12.77 14.54
N ALA A 11 -16.87 11.96 14.72
CA ALA A 11 -17.00 10.57 15.19
C ALA A 11 -15.85 10.18 16.13
N PRO A 12 -16.02 9.15 16.99
CA PRO A 12 -14.98 8.67 17.90
C PRO A 12 -13.90 7.82 17.16
N VAL A 13 -13.46 8.28 15.99
CA VAL A 13 -12.43 7.63 15.18
C VAL A 13 -11.10 8.37 15.35
N VAL A 14 -10.02 7.60 15.53
CA VAL A 14 -8.67 8.13 15.71
C VAL A 14 -7.72 7.33 14.86
N ALA A 15 -6.83 8.01 14.12
CA ALA A 15 -5.75 7.39 13.36
C ALA A 15 -4.40 7.92 13.86
N GLN A 16 -3.39 7.06 13.86
CA GLN A 16 -2.02 7.44 14.21
C GLN A 16 -1.06 7.09 13.08
N TYR A 17 -0.19 8.03 12.76
CA TYR A 17 0.83 7.89 11.73
C TYR A 17 2.22 8.20 12.29
N ALA A 18 3.23 7.50 11.77
CA ALA A 18 4.63 7.69 12.11
C ALA A 18 5.44 8.13 10.88
N PRO A 19 5.54 9.45 10.58
CA PRO A 19 6.26 9.93 9.39
C PRO A 19 7.71 9.45 9.34
N SER A 20 8.45 9.56 10.43
CA SER A 20 9.87 9.11 10.51
C SER A 20 10.05 7.58 10.48
N ALA A 21 8.99 6.82 10.37
CA ALA A 21 8.98 5.37 10.21
C ALA A 21 8.44 4.95 8.83
N GLY A 22 8.73 5.69 7.76
CA GLY A 22 8.24 5.39 6.42
C GLY A 22 6.82 5.86 6.16
N MET A 23 6.33 6.88 6.88
CA MET A 23 4.97 7.42 6.77
C MET A 23 3.88 6.36 7.02
N ILE A 24 4.16 5.36 7.85
CA ILE A 24 3.24 4.27 8.15
C ILE A 24 2.07 4.72 9.02
N GLY A 25 0.85 4.28 8.68
CA GLY A 25 -0.29 4.31 9.60
C GLY A 25 -0.16 3.16 10.61
N ILE A 26 -0.02 3.49 11.89
CA ILE A 26 0.27 2.51 12.96
C ILE A 26 -0.96 2.10 13.75
N SER A 27 -2.04 2.88 13.71
CA SER A 27 -3.30 2.61 14.42
C SER A 27 -4.46 3.29 13.73
N LEU A 28 -5.61 2.63 13.74
CA LEU A 28 -6.92 3.18 13.38
C LEU A 28 -7.93 2.61 14.37
N THR A 29 -8.48 3.45 15.22
CA THR A 29 -9.46 3.03 16.22
C THR A 29 -10.81 3.66 15.98
N ASP A 30 -11.88 2.90 16.27
CA ASP A 30 -13.25 3.39 16.38
C ASP A 30 -13.75 3.12 17.80
N SER A 31 -14.14 4.18 18.51
CA SER A 31 -14.56 4.09 19.92
C SER A 31 -13.51 3.39 20.81
N GLY A 32 -12.22 3.57 20.49
CA GLY A 32 -11.09 2.97 21.21
C GLY A 32 -10.76 1.53 20.83
N VAL A 33 -11.49 0.92 19.90
CA VAL A 33 -11.25 -0.44 19.41
C VAL A 33 -10.32 -0.40 18.18
N GLU A 34 -9.17 -1.09 18.22
CA GLU A 34 -8.17 -1.13 17.14
C GLU A 34 -8.65 -1.97 15.96
N LEU A 35 -8.62 -1.39 14.78
CA LEU A 35 -9.08 -1.98 13.51
C LEU A 35 -7.94 -2.41 12.58
N LEU A 36 -6.68 -2.07 12.92
CA LEU A 36 -5.52 -2.50 12.13
C LEU A 36 -4.83 -3.71 12.76
N GLY A 37 -4.37 -4.61 11.90
CA GLY A 37 -3.51 -5.72 12.28
C GLY A 37 -2.10 -5.25 12.63
N GLN A 38 -1.68 -5.55 13.85
CA GLN A 38 -0.36 -5.16 14.38
C GLN A 38 0.72 -6.20 14.06
N ARG A 39 0.36 -7.43 13.73
CA ARG A 39 1.26 -8.54 13.39
C ARG A 39 2.48 -8.64 14.32
N ALA A 40 3.71 -8.49 13.77
CA ALA A 40 4.94 -8.52 14.55
C ALA A 40 5.28 -7.16 15.24
N GLY A 41 4.47 -6.13 15.01
CA GLY A 41 4.59 -4.82 15.60
C GLY A 41 5.59 -3.88 14.93
N LEU A 42 5.59 -2.62 15.41
CA LEU A 42 6.36 -1.54 14.81
C LEU A 42 7.87 -1.77 14.89
N ASP A 43 8.37 -2.39 15.96
CA ASP A 43 9.82 -2.67 16.09
C ASP A 43 10.29 -3.65 15.01
N ALA A 44 9.49 -4.68 14.70
CA ALA A 44 9.80 -5.64 13.64
C ALA A 44 9.69 -5.01 12.25
N TYR A 45 8.76 -4.06 12.07
CA TYR A 45 8.67 -3.27 10.84
C TYR A 45 9.92 -2.41 10.64
N LEU A 46 10.36 -1.68 11.65
CA LEU A 46 11.56 -0.84 11.58
C LEU A 46 12.84 -1.67 11.34
N ALA A 47 12.99 -2.78 12.07
CA ALA A 47 14.19 -3.60 12.00
C ALA A 47 14.30 -4.44 10.73
N ALA A 48 13.19 -5.02 10.26
CA ALA A 48 13.18 -6.03 9.20
C ALA A 48 12.12 -5.80 8.10
N GLY A 49 11.39 -4.68 8.12
CA GLY A 49 10.33 -4.37 7.16
C GLY A 49 9.13 -5.31 7.23
N LYS A 50 8.93 -6.01 8.34
CA LYS A 50 7.74 -6.85 8.53
C LYS A 50 6.51 -5.96 8.62
N THR A 51 5.75 -5.95 7.53
CA THR A 51 4.62 -5.03 7.34
C THR A 51 3.51 -5.22 8.36
N MET A 52 2.88 -4.13 8.76
CA MET A 52 1.76 -4.00 9.69
C MET A 52 1.00 -2.71 9.41
N GLY A 53 -0.17 -2.51 10.02
CA GLY A 53 -0.88 -1.24 9.94
C GLY A 53 -1.22 -0.83 8.51
N ILE A 54 -0.78 0.36 8.07
CA ILE A 54 -0.96 0.89 6.70
C ILE A 54 0.41 1.34 6.17
N PRO A 55 1.30 0.44 5.74
CA PRO A 55 2.60 0.79 5.21
C PRO A 55 2.50 1.34 3.78
N VAL A 56 3.41 2.24 3.45
CA VAL A 56 3.65 2.71 2.08
C VAL A 56 4.58 1.73 1.38
N LEU A 57 4.19 1.22 0.23
CA LEU A 57 4.97 0.33 -0.62
C LEU A 57 5.51 1.15 -1.80
N TYR A 58 6.75 1.62 -1.71
CA TYR A 58 7.29 2.56 -2.70
C TYR A 58 8.79 2.33 -2.97
N PRO A 59 9.26 2.41 -4.22
CA PRO A 59 8.57 2.82 -5.44
C PRO A 59 7.82 1.70 -6.17
N TRP A 60 7.86 0.47 -5.68
CA TRP A 60 7.04 -0.63 -6.17
C TRP A 60 6.27 -1.31 -5.04
N ALA A 61 5.05 -1.72 -5.34
CA ALA A 61 4.25 -2.58 -4.49
C ALA A 61 4.51 -4.05 -4.85
N ASN A 62 4.33 -4.95 -3.88
CA ASN A 62 4.53 -6.38 -4.03
C ASN A 62 5.94 -6.73 -4.56
N ARG A 63 6.11 -7.82 -5.31
CA ARG A 63 7.38 -8.40 -5.75
C ARG A 63 7.90 -7.81 -7.07
N LEU A 64 9.21 -7.82 -7.23
CA LEU A 64 9.86 -7.77 -8.54
C LEU A 64 10.43 -9.16 -8.85
N GLY A 65 10.21 -9.65 -10.07
CA GLY A 65 10.67 -10.96 -10.53
C GLY A 65 12.18 -11.06 -10.75
N GLY A 66 12.98 -10.18 -10.16
CA GLY A 66 14.43 -10.18 -10.21
C GLY A 66 15.05 -8.88 -9.70
N HIS A 67 16.37 -8.88 -9.61
CA HIS A 67 17.17 -7.75 -9.11
C HIS A 67 17.54 -6.75 -10.21
N ASN A 68 16.76 -6.64 -11.26
CA ASN A 68 16.90 -5.63 -12.30
C ASN A 68 15.54 -5.30 -12.92
N TYR A 69 15.42 -4.15 -13.50
CA TYR A 69 14.27 -3.75 -14.30
C TYR A 69 14.69 -2.72 -15.37
N THR A 70 13.84 -2.52 -16.38
CA THR A 70 14.15 -1.60 -17.49
C THR A 70 13.06 -0.54 -17.62
N VAL A 71 13.44 0.73 -17.64
CA VAL A 71 12.54 1.86 -17.88
C VAL A 71 13.12 2.76 -18.96
N GLY A 72 12.34 3.04 -20.00
CA GLY A 72 12.79 3.90 -21.09
C GLY A 72 14.04 3.39 -21.85
N GLY A 73 14.30 2.08 -21.80
CA GLY A 73 15.47 1.44 -22.40
C GLY A 73 16.73 1.47 -21.52
N GLU A 74 16.68 2.08 -20.34
CA GLU A 74 17.75 2.01 -19.34
C GLU A 74 17.55 0.83 -18.41
N GLU A 75 18.51 -0.07 -18.28
CA GLU A 75 18.51 -1.15 -17.31
C GLU A 75 19.02 -0.64 -15.96
N ILE A 76 18.24 -0.89 -14.90
CA ILE A 76 18.57 -0.54 -13.53
C ILE A 76 18.77 -1.85 -12.74
N ALA A 77 19.97 -2.02 -12.17
CA ALA A 77 20.29 -3.14 -11.30
C ALA A 77 20.05 -2.76 -9.83
N LEU A 78 19.39 -3.63 -9.10
CA LEU A 78 19.25 -3.54 -7.64
C LEU A 78 20.38 -4.33 -7.01
N ALA A 79 21.33 -3.67 -6.37
CA ALA A 79 22.37 -4.36 -5.62
C ALA A 79 21.73 -5.13 -4.45
N ALA A 80 22.26 -6.31 -4.13
CA ALA A 80 21.72 -7.17 -3.08
C ALA A 80 21.75 -6.51 -1.68
N ASP A 81 22.66 -5.57 -1.47
CA ASP A 81 22.83 -4.78 -0.25
C ASP A 81 22.35 -3.33 -0.42
N ALA A 82 21.60 -3.03 -1.50
CA ALA A 82 21.09 -1.69 -1.74
C ALA A 82 20.17 -1.25 -0.59
N PHE A 83 20.28 0.03 -0.26
CA PHE A 83 19.50 0.61 0.82
C PHE A 83 17.98 0.36 0.64
N GLY A 84 17.35 -0.13 1.70
CA GLY A 84 15.89 -0.35 1.75
C GLY A 84 15.41 -1.57 0.98
N VAL A 85 16.21 -2.19 0.11
CA VAL A 85 15.82 -3.41 -0.59
C VAL A 85 15.68 -4.56 0.41
N ARG A 86 14.52 -5.16 0.43
CA ARG A 86 14.20 -6.35 1.21
C ARG A 86 13.70 -7.42 0.27
N THR A 87 13.89 -8.68 0.65
CA THR A 87 13.49 -9.81 -0.17
C THR A 87 12.47 -10.69 0.55
N ASP A 88 11.64 -11.33 -0.23
CA ASP A 88 10.78 -12.41 0.23
C ASP A 88 11.59 -13.71 0.48
N PRO A 89 10.97 -14.82 0.92
CA PRO A 89 11.67 -16.09 1.12
C PRO A 89 12.31 -16.68 -0.13
N ASN A 90 11.86 -16.30 -1.33
CA ASN A 90 12.42 -16.72 -2.61
C ASN A 90 13.61 -15.84 -3.05
N GLY A 91 13.93 -14.79 -2.29
CA GLY A 91 15.00 -13.83 -2.61
C GLY A 91 14.56 -12.73 -3.57
N LEU A 92 13.29 -12.60 -3.88
CA LEU A 92 12.76 -11.56 -4.76
C LEU A 92 12.59 -10.23 -4.02
N PRO A 93 12.98 -9.07 -4.62
CA PRO A 93 12.77 -7.77 -4.02
C PRO A 93 11.28 -7.50 -3.75
N LEU A 94 10.96 -7.05 -2.53
CA LEU A 94 9.58 -6.94 -2.04
C LEU A 94 9.31 -5.56 -1.43
N HIS A 95 8.17 -4.94 -1.80
CA HIS A 95 7.58 -3.74 -1.19
C HIS A 95 8.43 -2.45 -1.23
N GLY A 96 9.32 -2.33 -2.19
CA GLY A 96 10.10 -1.12 -2.42
C GLY A 96 11.17 -0.84 -1.36
N LEU A 97 11.40 0.44 -1.08
CA LEU A 97 12.57 0.93 -0.35
C LEU A 97 12.21 1.67 0.95
N LEU A 98 10.95 2.09 1.13
CA LEU A 98 10.59 3.09 2.14
C LEU A 98 10.10 2.51 3.47
N ALA A 99 10.10 1.19 3.67
CA ALA A 99 9.73 0.64 4.96
C ALA A 99 10.71 1.09 6.07
N GLY A 100 10.19 1.84 7.04
CA GLY A 100 11.00 2.42 8.12
C GLY A 100 11.87 3.61 7.71
N TYR A 101 11.75 4.13 6.48
CA TYR A 101 12.57 5.24 5.99
C TYR A 101 12.26 6.56 6.71
N PRO A 102 13.26 7.24 7.35
CA PRO A 102 13.01 8.39 8.21
C PRO A 102 12.95 9.74 7.49
N GLY A 103 13.29 9.80 6.19
CA GLY A 103 13.52 11.04 5.44
C GLY A 103 12.27 11.86 5.08
N TRP A 104 11.12 11.55 5.67
CA TRP A 104 9.90 12.30 5.47
C TRP A 104 9.86 13.60 6.25
N LYS A 105 9.50 14.69 5.58
CA LYS A 105 9.32 16.01 6.17
C LYS A 105 7.84 16.29 6.36
N VAL A 106 7.42 16.51 7.60
CA VAL A 106 6.04 16.95 7.88
C VAL A 106 5.87 18.39 7.42
N MET A 107 4.93 18.61 6.52
CA MET A 107 4.59 19.92 5.94
C MET A 107 3.39 20.54 6.64
N THR A 108 2.41 19.72 7.01
CA THR A 108 1.20 20.13 7.72
C THR A 108 0.85 19.07 8.75
N GLU A 109 0.51 19.53 9.95
CA GLU A 109 -0.05 18.73 11.03
C GLU A 109 -1.17 19.51 11.69
N SER A 110 -2.36 18.91 11.74
CA SER A 110 -3.52 19.46 12.43
C SER A 110 -4.29 18.36 13.16
N ALA A 111 -5.42 18.70 13.77
CA ALA A 111 -6.22 17.73 14.51
C ALA A 111 -6.72 16.56 13.62
N ASN A 112 -6.91 16.77 12.32
CA ASN A 112 -7.48 15.79 11.41
C ASN A 112 -6.77 15.69 10.04
N GLU A 113 -5.60 16.33 9.90
CA GLU A 113 -4.80 16.28 8.67
C GLU A 113 -3.31 16.15 8.99
N LEU A 114 -2.63 15.31 8.22
CA LEU A 114 -1.19 15.19 8.13
C LEU A 114 -0.79 15.25 6.66
N THR A 115 0.16 16.13 6.32
CA THR A 115 0.83 16.10 5.01
C THR A 115 2.32 15.94 5.24
N ALA A 116 2.93 14.94 4.62
CA ALA A 116 4.37 14.74 4.63
C ALA A 116 4.91 14.62 3.20
N GLU A 117 6.11 15.15 3.01
CA GLU A 117 6.84 15.16 1.74
C GLU A 117 8.13 14.38 1.87
N LEU A 118 8.45 13.62 0.85
CA LEU A 118 9.73 12.98 0.64
C LEU A 118 10.35 13.53 -0.64
N ASP A 119 11.49 14.20 -0.53
CA ASP A 119 12.34 14.54 -1.67
C ASP A 119 13.21 13.32 -2.01
N PHE A 120 12.76 12.54 -2.96
CA PHE A 120 13.46 11.34 -3.41
C PHE A 120 14.77 11.68 -4.12
N ALA A 121 14.86 12.89 -4.67
CA ALA A 121 16.08 13.39 -5.34
C ALA A 121 17.19 13.74 -4.36
N ALA A 122 16.87 14.04 -3.10
CA ALA A 122 17.84 14.44 -2.09
C ALA A 122 18.65 13.25 -1.52
N ASP A 123 18.22 12.01 -1.75
CA ASP A 123 18.90 10.81 -1.23
C ASP A 123 19.49 9.96 -2.36
N SER A 124 20.82 9.98 -2.46
CA SER A 124 21.55 9.22 -3.48
C SER A 124 21.41 7.70 -3.32
N ALA A 125 21.14 7.21 -2.09
CA ALA A 125 20.94 5.78 -1.86
C ALA A 125 19.57 5.30 -2.41
N LEU A 126 18.54 6.13 -2.34
CA LEU A 126 17.26 5.87 -2.98
C LEU A 126 17.38 5.93 -4.52
N LEU A 127 18.09 6.96 -5.03
CA LEU A 127 18.32 7.13 -6.48
C LEU A 127 19.17 6.00 -7.08
N ALA A 128 20.03 5.36 -6.31
CA ALA A 128 20.79 4.20 -6.79
C ALA A 128 19.91 3.01 -7.19
N SER A 129 18.78 2.84 -6.50
CA SER A 129 17.82 1.77 -6.77
C SER A 129 16.63 2.21 -7.63
N PHE A 130 16.31 3.52 -7.67
CA PHE A 130 15.22 4.07 -8.45
C PHE A 130 15.62 5.47 -9.00
N PRO A 131 16.33 5.53 -10.14
CA PRO A 131 17.00 6.74 -10.65
C PRO A 131 16.04 7.72 -11.34
N PHE A 132 14.94 8.03 -10.69
CA PHE A 132 13.91 8.96 -11.16
C PHE A 132 13.70 10.05 -10.12
N PRO A 133 14.38 11.22 -10.22
CA PRO A 133 14.25 12.32 -9.27
C PRO A 133 12.80 12.84 -9.20
N HIS A 134 12.22 12.88 -8.01
CA HIS A 134 10.83 13.31 -7.81
C HIS A 134 10.54 13.70 -6.36
N LEU A 135 9.43 14.41 -6.17
CA LEU A 135 8.79 14.60 -4.88
C LEU A 135 7.64 13.62 -4.74
N LEU A 136 7.56 12.96 -3.59
CA LEU A 136 6.41 12.18 -3.16
C LEU A 136 5.75 12.89 -1.99
N VAL A 137 4.50 13.30 -2.17
CA VAL A 137 3.70 13.90 -1.10
C VAL A 137 2.58 12.93 -0.72
N VAL A 138 2.50 12.61 0.57
CA VAL A 138 1.38 11.84 1.12
C VAL A 138 0.60 12.73 2.07
N ARG A 139 -0.68 12.95 1.76
CA ARG A 139 -1.63 13.65 2.61
C ARG A 139 -2.65 12.67 3.14
N VAL A 140 -2.82 12.67 4.46
CA VAL A 140 -3.82 11.88 5.19
C VAL A 140 -4.81 12.82 5.83
N THR A 141 -6.10 12.59 5.60
CA THR A 141 -7.18 13.32 6.27
C THR A 141 -8.11 12.32 6.96
N LEU A 142 -8.64 12.71 8.12
CA LEU A 142 -9.62 11.91 8.85
C LEU A 142 -10.88 12.75 9.09
N ALA A 143 -11.98 12.36 8.46
CA ALA A 143 -13.28 12.99 8.61
C ALA A 143 -14.40 12.01 8.22
N ASP A 144 -15.59 12.19 8.79
CA ASP A 144 -16.79 11.42 8.45
C ASP A 144 -16.55 9.91 8.47
N ARG A 145 -15.85 9.43 9.52
CA ARG A 145 -15.44 8.04 9.73
C ARG A 145 -14.53 7.47 8.63
N SER A 146 -13.83 8.32 7.89
CA SER A 146 -13.01 7.94 6.75
C SER A 146 -11.58 8.50 6.87
N VAL A 147 -10.59 7.61 6.81
CA VAL A 147 -9.18 7.96 6.58
C VAL A 147 -8.95 8.00 5.08
N THR A 148 -8.74 9.18 4.51
CA THR A 148 -8.40 9.35 3.09
C THR A 148 -6.91 9.58 2.94
N VAL A 149 -6.27 8.78 2.10
CA VAL A 149 -4.84 8.87 1.77
C VAL A 149 -4.70 9.31 0.31
N ARG A 150 -4.10 10.48 0.12
CA ARG A 150 -3.78 11.04 -1.20
C ARG A 150 -2.28 11.07 -1.40
N SER A 151 -1.81 10.36 -2.42
CA SER A 151 -0.41 10.37 -2.87
C SER A 151 -0.28 11.25 -4.11
N THR A 152 0.75 12.10 -4.14
CA THR A 152 1.09 12.92 -5.31
C THR A 152 2.56 12.68 -5.65
N VAL A 153 2.84 12.27 -6.87
CA VAL A 153 4.19 12.08 -7.40
C VAL A 153 4.47 13.17 -8.43
N SER A 154 5.52 13.96 -8.21
CA SER A 154 5.91 15.08 -9.08
C SER A 154 7.33 14.86 -9.57
N ALA A 155 7.52 14.60 -10.87
CA ALA A 155 8.85 14.46 -11.47
C ALA A 155 9.68 15.75 -11.31
N ILE A 156 10.95 15.60 -10.95
CA ILE A 156 11.97 16.67 -10.92
C ILE A 156 12.93 16.42 -12.10
N GLY A 157 13.10 17.42 -12.97
CA GLY A 157 13.90 17.28 -14.18
C GLY A 157 13.10 16.73 -15.37
N ASP A 158 13.78 16.06 -16.30
CA ASP A 158 13.24 15.74 -17.63
C ASP A 158 12.71 14.31 -17.77
N LYS A 159 13.04 13.42 -16.82
CA LYS A 159 12.62 12.01 -16.89
C LYS A 159 11.25 11.82 -16.23
N PRO A 160 10.31 11.11 -16.87
CA PRO A 160 9.05 10.71 -16.23
C PRO A 160 9.31 9.64 -15.15
N VAL A 161 8.49 9.64 -14.10
CA VAL A 161 8.60 8.73 -12.96
C VAL A 161 7.61 7.59 -13.11
N PRO A 162 8.06 6.30 -13.12
CA PRO A 162 7.17 5.14 -13.15
C PRO A 162 6.29 5.07 -11.90
N LEU A 163 5.02 4.69 -12.06
CA LEU A 163 4.04 4.60 -10.98
C LEU A 163 3.70 3.12 -10.71
N CYS A 164 4.46 2.48 -9.83
CA CYS A 164 4.26 1.08 -9.45
C CYS A 164 4.05 0.88 -7.94
N PHE A 165 3.81 1.95 -7.20
CA PHE A 165 3.66 1.97 -5.75
C PHE A 165 2.28 1.53 -5.27
N GLY A 166 2.14 1.36 -3.96
CA GLY A 166 0.86 1.02 -3.33
C GLY A 166 0.87 1.18 -1.82
N PHE A 167 -0.17 0.66 -1.20
CA PHE A 167 -0.32 0.56 0.25
C PHE A 167 -0.81 -0.84 0.62
N HIS A 168 -0.53 -1.26 1.85
CA HIS A 168 -0.89 -2.60 2.33
C HIS A 168 -1.66 -2.51 3.67
N PRO A 169 -2.91 -1.99 3.66
CA PRO A 169 -3.67 -1.85 4.88
C PRO A 169 -4.05 -3.22 5.46
N TYR A 170 -3.57 -3.51 6.66
CA TYR A 170 -3.91 -4.70 7.43
C TYR A 170 -5.18 -4.44 8.24
N LEU A 171 -6.30 -4.96 7.81
CA LEU A 171 -7.59 -4.77 8.47
C LEU A 171 -7.93 -5.98 9.34
N ARG A 172 -8.65 -5.72 10.43
CA ARG A 172 -9.21 -6.76 11.29
C ARG A 172 -10.61 -6.38 11.79
N VAL A 173 -11.44 -7.38 12.04
CA VAL A 173 -12.72 -7.20 12.71
C VAL A 173 -12.56 -7.76 14.13
N PRO A 174 -12.31 -6.89 15.14
CA PRO A 174 -12.05 -7.34 16.49
C PRO A 174 -13.29 -7.97 17.13
N GLU A 175 -13.08 -8.86 18.11
CA GLU A 175 -14.12 -9.55 18.87
C GLU A 175 -15.00 -10.52 18.06
N VAL A 176 -14.65 -10.76 16.79
CA VAL A 176 -15.32 -11.70 15.90
C VAL A 176 -14.28 -12.72 15.41
N PRO A 177 -14.53 -14.03 15.51
CA PRO A 177 -13.62 -15.03 14.94
C PRO A 177 -13.43 -14.80 13.45
N ARG A 178 -12.19 -14.92 12.96
CA ARG A 178 -11.82 -14.71 11.54
C ARG A 178 -12.73 -15.50 10.59
N ALA A 179 -13.08 -16.72 10.94
CA ALA A 179 -13.94 -17.57 10.12
C ALA A 179 -15.35 -17.00 9.87
N GLU A 180 -15.82 -16.10 10.74
CA GLU A 180 -17.11 -15.44 10.62
C GLU A 180 -17.05 -14.09 9.89
N TRP A 181 -15.85 -13.62 9.54
CA TRP A 181 -15.72 -12.39 8.75
C TRP A 181 -16.28 -12.60 7.35
N VAL A 182 -17.06 -11.65 6.88
CA VAL A 182 -17.56 -11.64 5.50
C VAL A 182 -16.68 -10.69 4.68
N ILE A 183 -16.12 -11.21 3.60
CA ILE A 183 -15.39 -10.39 2.62
C ILE A 183 -16.29 -10.07 1.44
N GLU A 184 -16.12 -8.86 0.93
CA GLU A 184 -16.84 -8.36 -0.23
C GLU A 184 -15.84 -7.73 -1.20
N THR A 185 -15.94 -8.13 -2.48
CA THR A 185 -15.14 -7.53 -3.56
C THR A 185 -16.04 -7.24 -4.77
N PRO A 186 -15.71 -6.25 -5.60
CA PRO A 186 -16.38 -6.09 -6.89
C PRO A 186 -16.01 -7.24 -7.83
N ARG A 187 -16.54 -7.21 -9.06
CA ARG A 187 -16.00 -8.02 -10.16
C ARG A 187 -14.57 -7.57 -10.46
N LEU A 188 -13.65 -8.51 -10.59
CA LEU A 188 -12.23 -8.26 -10.79
C LEU A 188 -11.68 -9.11 -11.94
N ARG A 189 -10.55 -8.73 -12.49
CA ARG A 189 -9.73 -9.56 -13.36
C ARG A 189 -8.58 -10.13 -12.53
N HIS A 190 -8.66 -11.42 -12.21
CA HIS A 190 -7.69 -12.14 -11.38
C HIS A 190 -6.48 -12.53 -12.23
N LEU A 191 -5.30 -12.14 -11.78
CA LEU A 191 -4.04 -12.49 -12.42
C LEU A 191 -3.57 -13.86 -11.91
N LEU A 192 -3.36 -14.81 -12.82
CA LEU A 192 -2.82 -16.11 -12.44
C LEU A 192 -1.34 -15.96 -12.10
N LEU A 193 -0.96 -16.45 -10.93
CA LEU A 193 0.39 -16.35 -10.38
C LEU A 193 1.11 -17.70 -10.51
N ASP A 194 2.44 -17.64 -10.66
CA ASP A 194 3.32 -18.79 -10.55
C ASP A 194 3.65 -19.11 -9.08
N ASP A 195 4.50 -20.14 -8.87
CA ASP A 195 4.90 -20.59 -7.54
C ASP A 195 5.74 -19.54 -6.77
N GLU A 196 6.27 -18.52 -7.44
CA GLU A 196 6.99 -17.39 -6.84
C GLU A 196 6.08 -16.19 -6.54
N GLY A 197 4.79 -16.30 -6.87
CA GLY A 197 3.80 -15.22 -6.70
C GLY A 197 3.92 -14.12 -7.74
N LEU A 198 4.44 -14.44 -8.93
CA LEU A 198 4.56 -13.51 -10.04
C LEU A 198 3.47 -13.78 -11.09
N PRO A 199 2.91 -12.75 -11.75
CA PRO A 199 1.92 -12.95 -12.79
C PRO A 199 2.47 -13.78 -13.96
N THR A 200 1.76 -14.84 -14.37
CA THR A 200 2.13 -15.68 -15.50
C THR A 200 1.90 -14.99 -16.86
N GLY A 201 1.06 -13.95 -16.86
CA GLY A 201 0.52 -13.30 -18.06
C GLY A 201 -0.89 -13.77 -18.42
N GLU A 202 -1.37 -14.81 -17.77
CA GLU A 202 -2.74 -15.29 -17.87
C GLU A 202 -3.62 -14.64 -16.81
N ALA A 203 -4.90 -14.49 -17.08
CA ALA A 203 -5.87 -13.93 -16.14
C ALA A 203 -7.26 -14.53 -16.39
N GLU A 204 -8.11 -14.46 -15.38
CA GLU A 204 -9.48 -14.93 -15.44
C GLU A 204 -10.46 -13.93 -14.80
N GLU A 205 -11.72 -13.99 -15.22
CA GLU A 205 -12.77 -13.18 -14.63
C GLU A 205 -13.17 -13.73 -13.24
N GLN A 206 -13.02 -12.89 -12.23
CA GLN A 206 -13.47 -13.16 -10.88
C GLN A 206 -14.82 -12.47 -10.65
N PRO A 207 -15.92 -13.21 -10.47
CA PRO A 207 -17.19 -12.59 -10.09
C PRO A 207 -17.08 -11.89 -8.72
N PRO A 208 -18.01 -10.97 -8.40
CA PRO A 208 -18.04 -10.36 -7.09
C PRO A 208 -18.07 -11.41 -5.98
N ILE A 209 -17.25 -11.22 -4.96
CA ILE A 209 -17.24 -12.05 -3.75
C ILE A 209 -18.16 -11.40 -2.71
N TYR A 210 -18.98 -12.22 -2.08
CA TYR A 210 -19.73 -11.91 -0.87
C TYR A 210 -19.88 -13.20 -0.07
N GLU A 211 -18.89 -13.50 0.77
CA GLU A 211 -18.87 -14.77 1.48
C GLU A 211 -18.06 -14.71 2.78
N SER A 212 -18.31 -15.67 3.66
CA SER A 212 -17.49 -15.82 4.87
C SER A 212 -16.05 -16.21 4.52
N LEU A 213 -15.09 -15.57 5.19
CA LEU A 213 -13.67 -15.84 5.01
C LEU A 213 -13.34 -17.31 5.38
N GLY A 214 -13.95 -17.83 6.47
CA GLY A 214 -13.77 -19.22 6.87
C GLY A 214 -12.28 -19.57 7.03
N ASP A 215 -11.91 -20.73 6.50
CA ASP A 215 -10.52 -21.21 6.46
C ASP A 215 -9.79 -20.78 5.16
N LYS A 216 -10.40 -19.93 4.33
CA LYS A 216 -9.81 -19.48 3.09
C LYS A 216 -8.60 -18.61 3.33
N SER A 217 -7.65 -18.71 2.42
CA SER A 217 -6.49 -17.82 2.33
C SER A 217 -6.47 -17.13 0.99
N PHE A 218 -5.93 -15.93 0.95
CA PHE A 218 -5.74 -15.13 -0.26
C PHE A 218 -4.30 -14.62 -0.28
N ASP A 219 -3.67 -14.66 -1.42
CA ASP A 219 -2.47 -13.90 -1.81
C ASP A 219 -2.57 -13.66 -3.32
N ASP A 220 -3.67 -13.01 -3.74
CA ASP A 220 -4.14 -12.94 -5.12
C ASP A 220 -4.02 -11.53 -5.67
N GLY A 221 -3.46 -11.43 -6.88
CA GLY A 221 -3.29 -10.17 -7.62
C GLY A 221 -4.42 -9.93 -8.63
N TYR A 222 -4.79 -8.67 -8.78
CA TYR A 222 -5.85 -8.23 -9.69
C TYR A 222 -5.42 -6.98 -10.45
N ASP A 223 -5.88 -6.86 -11.69
CA ASP A 223 -5.76 -5.63 -12.47
C ASP A 223 -7.12 -5.18 -13.03
N GLU A 224 -7.10 -4.11 -13.83
CA GLU A 224 -8.31 -3.47 -14.37
C GLU A 224 -9.35 -3.11 -13.29
N VAL A 225 -8.87 -2.83 -12.06
CA VAL A 225 -9.73 -2.39 -10.97
C VAL A 225 -10.31 -1.02 -11.31
N PRO A 226 -11.66 -0.87 -11.36
CA PRO A 226 -12.26 0.40 -11.73
C PRO A 226 -12.08 1.46 -10.64
N GLU A 227 -11.98 2.73 -11.03
CA GLU A 227 -12.06 3.83 -10.07
C GLU A 227 -13.41 3.80 -9.33
N GLY A 228 -13.36 4.02 -8.03
CA GLY A 228 -14.51 3.89 -7.14
C GLY A 228 -14.81 2.45 -6.69
N ALA A 229 -13.97 1.47 -7.03
CA ALA A 229 -14.12 0.11 -6.52
C ALA A 229 -14.08 0.08 -4.98
N VAL A 230 -14.95 -0.73 -4.39
CA VAL A 230 -15.07 -0.90 -2.94
C VAL A 230 -14.80 -2.36 -2.58
N PHE A 231 -13.85 -2.56 -1.69
CA PHE A 231 -13.57 -3.82 -1.02
C PHE A 231 -14.00 -3.69 0.43
N ALA A 232 -14.54 -4.74 1.04
CA ALA A 232 -14.95 -4.67 2.42
C ALA A 232 -14.72 -5.96 3.19
N VAL A 233 -14.52 -5.79 4.49
CA VAL A 233 -14.64 -6.87 5.48
C VAL A 233 -15.62 -6.47 6.55
N SER A 234 -16.46 -7.41 6.96
CA SER A 234 -17.50 -7.17 7.98
C SER A 234 -17.66 -8.33 8.93
N GLY A 235 -18.21 -8.04 10.11
CA GLY A 235 -18.53 -9.02 11.15
C GLY A 235 -18.99 -8.33 12.43
N GLY A 236 -19.84 -8.99 13.22
CA GLY A 236 -20.30 -8.48 14.52
C GLY A 236 -20.98 -7.10 14.45
N GLY A 237 -21.63 -6.76 13.34
CA GLY A 237 -22.23 -5.44 13.13
C GLY A 237 -21.26 -4.33 12.70
N ARG A 238 -19.97 -4.63 12.56
CA ARG A 238 -18.93 -3.72 12.02
C ARG A 238 -18.69 -4.01 10.56
N ARG A 239 -18.43 -2.95 9.78
CA ARG A 239 -18.01 -3.00 8.39
C ARG A 239 -16.85 -2.03 8.17
N ILE A 240 -15.77 -2.50 7.54
CA ILE A 240 -14.62 -1.71 7.17
C ILE A 240 -14.48 -1.79 5.65
N GLU A 241 -14.44 -0.65 4.99
CA GLU A 241 -14.38 -0.54 3.54
C GLU A 241 -13.06 0.09 3.11
N VAL A 242 -12.48 -0.40 2.01
CA VAL A 242 -11.38 0.26 1.30
C VAL A 242 -11.89 0.68 -0.07
N HIS A 243 -11.93 1.97 -0.30
CA HIS A 243 -12.37 2.58 -1.54
C HIS A 243 -11.16 2.95 -2.40
N PHE A 244 -11.06 2.42 -3.61
CA PHE A 244 -10.04 2.76 -4.60
C PHE A 244 -10.55 3.94 -5.42
N GLU A 245 -10.41 5.16 -4.91
CA GLU A 245 -11.08 6.34 -5.46
C GLU A 245 -10.49 6.80 -6.79
N GLN A 246 -9.15 6.82 -6.89
CA GLN A 246 -8.44 7.29 -8.07
C GLN A 246 -7.04 6.67 -8.14
N GLY A 247 -6.60 6.29 -9.34
CA GLY A 247 -5.19 6.04 -9.59
C GLY A 247 -4.64 4.71 -9.11
N TYR A 248 -5.47 3.79 -8.67
CA TYR A 248 -5.12 2.43 -8.27
C TYR A 248 -5.84 1.39 -9.14
N PRO A 249 -5.36 1.15 -10.38
CA PRO A 249 -5.99 0.19 -11.29
C PRO A 249 -5.64 -1.28 -10.98
N ALA A 250 -4.90 -1.55 -9.92
CA ALA A 250 -4.54 -2.89 -9.49
C ALA A 250 -4.78 -3.06 -8.00
N ALA A 251 -4.96 -4.32 -7.58
CA ALA A 251 -5.15 -4.70 -6.19
C ALA A 251 -4.39 -5.98 -5.86
N GLN A 252 -4.05 -6.15 -4.59
CA GLN A 252 -3.75 -7.44 -3.98
C GLN A 252 -4.77 -7.69 -2.88
N ILE A 253 -5.28 -8.92 -2.79
CA ILE A 253 -6.03 -9.39 -1.62
C ILE A 253 -5.12 -10.35 -0.89
N PHE A 254 -4.82 -10.05 0.38
CA PHE A 254 -3.98 -10.87 1.22
C PHE A 254 -4.70 -11.21 2.52
N ALA A 255 -4.89 -12.49 2.79
CA ALA A 255 -5.49 -13.00 4.01
C ALA A 255 -4.82 -14.33 4.36
N PRO A 256 -3.65 -14.30 5.05
CA PRO A 256 -2.89 -15.50 5.34
C PRO A 256 -3.63 -16.42 6.32
N PRO A 257 -3.40 -17.73 6.25
CA PRO A 257 -4.00 -18.66 7.20
C PRO A 257 -3.44 -18.45 8.61
N GLY A 258 -4.32 -18.54 9.62
CA GLY A 258 -3.92 -18.44 11.03
C GLY A 258 -3.59 -17.03 11.54
N GLU A 259 -3.77 -15.98 10.73
CA GLU A 259 -3.67 -14.58 11.16
C GLU A 259 -5.03 -13.90 11.06
N ASP A 260 -5.41 -13.13 12.08
CA ASP A 260 -6.65 -12.35 12.11
C ASP A 260 -6.49 -11.01 11.38
N VAL A 261 -6.19 -11.10 10.08
CA VAL A 261 -6.05 -9.95 9.18
C VAL A 261 -6.60 -10.26 7.79
N VAL A 262 -7.07 -9.23 7.12
CA VAL A 262 -7.32 -9.18 5.69
C VAL A 262 -6.82 -7.85 5.14
N CYS A 263 -6.20 -7.89 3.97
CA CYS A 263 -5.67 -6.70 3.30
C CYS A 263 -6.33 -6.56 1.93
N PHE A 264 -6.75 -5.35 1.62
CA PHE A 264 -7.17 -4.93 0.29
C PHE A 264 -6.21 -3.82 -0.12
N GLU A 265 -5.24 -4.15 -0.95
CA GLU A 265 -4.08 -3.32 -1.22
C GLU A 265 -4.29 -2.48 -2.49
N PRO A 266 -4.45 -1.15 -2.38
CA PRO A 266 -4.47 -0.31 -3.56
C PRO A 266 -3.07 -0.20 -4.18
N MET A 267 -2.93 -0.61 -5.45
CA MET A 267 -1.69 -0.58 -6.20
C MET A 267 -1.82 0.24 -7.48
N ALA A 268 -0.83 1.09 -7.76
CA ALA A 268 -0.77 1.93 -8.96
C ALA A 268 -0.44 1.12 -10.23
N ALA A 269 0.08 -0.09 -10.07
CA ALA A 269 0.31 -1.09 -11.11
C ALA A 269 0.35 -2.49 -10.48
N PRO A 270 0.14 -3.56 -11.26
CA PRO A 270 0.23 -4.93 -10.78
C PRO A 270 1.63 -5.32 -10.29
N THR A 271 1.72 -6.46 -9.60
CA THR A 271 2.98 -7.10 -9.21
C THR A 271 3.93 -7.22 -10.41
N ASP A 272 5.21 -6.93 -10.21
CA ASP A 272 6.30 -7.00 -11.19
C ASP A 272 6.16 -6.00 -12.37
N ALA A 273 5.29 -5.01 -12.27
CA ALA A 273 5.03 -4.08 -13.38
C ALA A 273 6.27 -3.29 -13.82
N LEU A 274 7.19 -2.92 -12.91
CA LEU A 274 8.45 -2.26 -13.31
C LEU A 274 9.26 -3.07 -14.32
N ARG A 275 9.16 -4.41 -14.29
CA ARG A 275 9.84 -5.31 -15.24
C ARG A 275 8.98 -5.65 -16.44
N ARG A 276 7.67 -5.79 -16.22
CA ARG A 276 6.72 -6.27 -17.24
C ARG A 276 6.09 -5.16 -18.07
N GLY A 277 6.12 -3.92 -17.59
CA GLY A 277 5.41 -2.79 -18.19
C GLY A 277 3.95 -2.68 -17.70
N GLY A 278 3.16 -1.86 -18.41
CA GLY A 278 1.73 -1.68 -18.10
C GLY A 278 1.44 -0.66 -16.99
N TYR A 279 2.44 0.09 -16.56
CA TYR A 279 2.30 1.16 -15.57
C TYR A 279 2.21 2.55 -16.22
N ARG A 280 1.66 3.49 -15.46
CA ARG A 280 1.57 4.91 -15.81
C ARG A 280 2.81 5.66 -15.35
N PHE A 281 2.93 6.91 -15.79
CA PHE A 281 4.02 7.80 -15.41
C PHE A 281 3.50 9.12 -14.83
N ALA A 282 4.25 9.69 -13.89
CA ALA A 282 4.21 11.12 -13.59
C ALA A 282 5.19 11.83 -14.54
N HIS A 283 4.67 12.68 -15.42
CA HIS A 283 5.50 13.43 -16.36
C HIS A 283 5.97 14.76 -15.77
N PRO A 284 7.11 15.30 -16.25
CA PRO A 284 7.55 16.65 -15.89
C PRO A 284 6.43 17.67 -16.10
N GLY A 285 6.14 18.47 -15.07
CA GLY A 285 5.05 19.46 -15.09
C GLY A 285 3.62 18.89 -14.99
N GLN A 286 3.46 17.57 -14.91
CA GLN A 286 2.18 16.88 -14.80
C GLN A 286 2.21 15.88 -13.63
N PRO A 287 2.00 16.31 -12.40
CA PRO A 287 1.97 15.42 -11.24
C PRO A 287 0.90 14.33 -11.38
N ALA A 288 1.24 13.12 -10.97
CA ALA A 288 0.28 12.03 -10.85
C ALA A 288 -0.30 11.98 -9.45
N VAL A 289 -1.58 11.66 -9.38
CA VAL A 289 -2.33 11.56 -8.13
C VAL A 289 -2.95 10.17 -8.03
N ALA A 290 -2.91 9.62 -6.81
CA ALA A 290 -3.64 8.42 -6.44
C ALA A 290 -4.29 8.62 -5.07
N VAL A 291 -5.53 8.13 -4.92
CA VAL A 291 -6.35 8.33 -3.72
C VAL A 291 -7.06 7.03 -3.36
N PHE A 292 -6.96 6.64 -2.11
CA PHE A 292 -7.83 5.63 -1.53
C PHE A 292 -8.33 6.10 -0.16
N SER A 293 -9.40 5.50 0.32
CA SER A 293 -9.88 5.74 1.68
C SER A 293 -10.27 4.45 2.39
N ILE A 294 -10.18 4.48 3.72
CA ILE A 294 -10.65 3.42 4.62
C ILE A 294 -11.78 4.01 5.45
N ARG A 295 -12.98 3.48 5.27
CA ARG A 295 -14.17 3.87 6.03
C ARG A 295 -14.52 2.81 7.08
N VAL A 296 -14.87 3.27 8.29
CA VAL A 296 -15.17 2.41 9.45
C VAL A 296 -16.51 2.74 10.10
#